data_08e105e55e15aa6a5f22d6cc35ac54cf
#
_entry.id   08e105e55e15aa6a5f22d6cc35ac54cf
#
_cell.length_a   1.000
_cell.length_b   1.000
_cell.length_c   1.000
_cell.angle_alpha   90.00
_cell.angle_beta   90.00
_cell.angle_gamma   90.00
#
_symmetry.space_group_name_H-M   'P 1'
#
loop_
_entity.id
_entity.type
_entity.pdbx_description
1 polymer ?
#
loop_
_entity_poly.entity_id
_entity_poly.type
_entity_poly.pdbx_seq_one_letter_code
_entity_poly.pdbx_strand_id
1 'polypeptide(L)'
;MESFFERQERLSWWRQDVLRAARIMVVGAGALGNETLKNLALLGVRWMLVVDQDDIAPSNLSRTVLFQPSDIGRRKAKVAAERTQALCRDNGGTVRPLDADLVWDIGLGVFRRVDVILGCVDNDEARLAINRAARAVGIPWINAGMHELTGSVTSFSGEAGACFECAVTPDQVADAQSRYDSCEQVRRRYLVEERLPTIQVTSALTSALQVQEALKVLHREPVNFGVRYVYNGLTHGFHAIQLPYDPHCLAHGRLGSVVELPIGADASLRQTLDVLEAHFGHGVTVHLDRRYIRRIGCR
;
A
#
# COMPACT_ATOMS: atom_id res chain seq x y z
N MET A 1 -7.22 24.15 27.87
CA MET A 1 -5.94 23.67 27.32
C MET A 1 -5.99 23.80 25.81
N GLU A 2 -4.96 24.37 25.21
CA GLU A 2 -4.83 24.45 23.75
C GLU A 2 -4.78 23.03 23.16
N SER A 3 -5.55 22.78 22.08
CA SER A 3 -5.54 21.50 21.37
C SER A 3 -4.21 21.31 20.63
N PHE A 4 -3.65 20.11 20.61
CA PHE A 4 -2.50 19.80 19.76
C PHE A 4 -2.73 20.11 18.28
N PHE A 5 -3.98 20.14 17.87
CA PHE A 5 -4.42 20.29 16.47
C PHE A 5 -5.04 21.66 16.19
N GLU A 6 -5.03 22.62 17.13
CA GLU A 6 -5.70 23.91 17.02
C GLU A 6 -5.36 24.66 15.72
N ARG A 7 -4.12 24.62 15.27
CA ARG A 7 -3.70 25.35 14.06
C ARG A 7 -4.32 24.79 12.80
N GLN A 8 -4.38 23.47 12.68
CA GLN A 8 -5.01 22.81 11.52
C GLN A 8 -6.54 22.86 11.58
N GLU A 9 -7.11 22.86 12.79
CA GLU A 9 -8.56 23.02 13.03
C GLU A 9 -9.09 24.41 12.62
N ARG A 10 -8.21 25.39 12.37
CA ARG A 10 -8.56 26.72 11.82
C ARG A 10 -8.80 26.72 10.30
N LEU A 11 -8.43 25.65 9.60
CA LEU A 11 -8.72 25.51 8.18
C LEU A 11 -10.22 25.22 7.99
N SER A 12 -10.89 25.97 7.12
CA SER A 12 -12.35 25.94 6.98
C SER A 12 -12.93 24.58 6.57
N TRP A 13 -12.15 23.78 5.84
CA TRP A 13 -12.53 22.43 5.38
C TRP A 13 -12.05 21.31 6.29
N TRP A 14 -11.21 21.61 7.30
CA TRP A 14 -10.59 20.62 8.16
C TRP A 14 -11.54 20.04 9.19
N ARG A 15 -11.57 18.75 9.33
CA ARG A 15 -12.34 18.03 10.35
C ARG A 15 -11.44 17.00 11.02
N GLN A 16 -11.03 17.31 12.23
CA GLN A 16 -10.12 16.46 13.01
C GLN A 16 -10.76 15.12 13.39
N ASP A 17 -12.08 15.08 13.58
CA ASP A 17 -12.85 13.86 13.85
C ASP A 17 -12.78 12.87 12.68
N VAL A 18 -12.76 13.34 11.44
CA VAL A 18 -12.56 12.50 10.25
C VAL A 18 -11.23 11.77 10.30
N LEU A 19 -10.14 12.48 10.64
CA LEU A 19 -8.81 11.85 10.73
C LEU A 19 -8.70 10.89 11.93
N ARG A 20 -9.36 11.21 13.03
CA ARG A 20 -9.42 10.32 14.19
C ARG A 20 -10.19 9.03 13.91
N ALA A 21 -11.20 9.08 13.06
CA ALA A 21 -11.98 7.91 12.65
C ALA A 21 -11.33 7.12 11.50
N ALA A 22 -10.47 7.76 10.71
CA ALA A 22 -9.88 7.18 9.51
C ALA A 22 -9.00 5.96 9.83
N ARG A 23 -9.11 4.95 8.97
CA ARG A 23 -8.31 3.74 8.96
C ARG A 23 -7.43 3.75 7.72
N ILE A 24 -6.13 3.89 7.90
CA ILE A 24 -5.18 4.05 6.81
C ILE A 24 -4.23 2.86 6.75
N MET A 25 -4.08 2.27 5.57
CA MET A 25 -3.06 1.25 5.30
C MET A 25 -1.89 1.90 4.57
N VAL A 26 -0.69 1.76 5.13
CA VAL A 26 0.57 2.19 4.51
C VAL A 26 1.34 0.95 4.09
N VAL A 27 1.55 0.78 2.81
CA VAL A 27 2.25 -0.36 2.22
C VAL A 27 3.65 0.07 1.82
N GLY A 28 4.64 -0.56 2.45
CA GLY A 28 6.05 -0.18 2.36
C GLY A 28 6.45 0.77 3.50
N ALA A 29 7.42 0.35 4.31
CA ALA A 29 8.02 1.15 5.40
C ALA A 29 9.46 1.61 5.05
N GLY A 30 9.77 1.79 3.77
CA GLY A 30 10.99 2.37 3.27
C GLY A 30 11.03 3.89 3.44
N ALA A 31 11.78 4.60 2.59
CA ALA A 31 11.95 6.06 2.67
C ALA A 31 10.61 6.82 2.59
N LEU A 32 9.77 6.51 1.60
CA LEU A 32 8.44 7.12 1.46
C LEU A 32 7.53 6.77 2.64
N GLY A 33 7.45 5.48 3.01
CA GLY A 33 6.58 5.04 4.09
C GLY A 33 6.93 5.65 5.45
N ASN A 34 8.23 5.82 5.75
CA ASN A 34 8.69 6.50 6.96
C ASN A 34 8.17 7.94 7.05
N GLU A 35 8.30 8.71 5.97
CA GLU A 35 7.83 10.09 5.91
C GLU A 35 6.29 10.16 5.94
N THR A 36 5.62 9.26 5.24
CA THR A 36 4.16 9.16 5.22
C THR A 36 3.61 8.87 6.62
N LEU A 37 4.15 7.88 7.32
CA LEU A 37 3.75 7.52 8.68
C LEU A 37 3.97 8.67 9.67
N LYS A 38 5.13 9.33 9.61
CA LYS A 38 5.41 10.53 10.40
C LYS A 38 4.35 11.62 10.17
N ASN A 39 4.06 11.93 8.92
CA ASN A 39 3.08 12.96 8.56
C ASN A 39 1.68 12.61 9.09
N LEU A 40 1.22 11.38 8.90
CA LEU A 40 -0.08 10.91 9.38
C LEU A 40 -0.18 10.98 10.91
N ALA A 41 0.86 10.57 11.63
CA ALA A 41 0.88 10.63 13.09
C ALA A 41 0.77 12.07 13.62
N LEU A 42 1.51 13.02 13.00
CA LEU A 42 1.47 14.43 13.38
C LEU A 42 0.14 15.10 13.04
N LEU A 43 -0.58 14.62 12.03
CA LEU A 43 -1.91 15.09 11.66
C LEU A 43 -3.03 14.53 12.57
N GLY A 44 -2.71 13.57 13.43
CA GLY A 44 -3.66 13.01 14.39
C GLY A 44 -4.49 11.85 13.83
N VAL A 45 -4.00 11.14 12.83
CA VAL A 45 -4.59 9.86 12.40
C VAL A 45 -4.40 8.85 13.52
N ARG A 46 -5.50 8.19 13.93
CA ARG A 46 -5.48 7.28 15.07
C ARG A 46 -5.26 5.83 14.70
N TRP A 47 -5.67 5.39 13.52
CA TRP A 47 -5.54 4.01 13.15
C TRP A 47 -4.74 3.84 11.85
N MET A 48 -3.60 3.17 11.97
CA MET A 48 -2.72 2.89 10.84
C MET A 48 -2.32 1.42 10.84
N LEU A 49 -2.32 0.79 9.66
CA LEU A 49 -1.74 -0.53 9.40
C LEU A 49 -0.49 -0.34 8.56
N VAL A 50 0.64 -0.81 9.04
CA VAL A 50 1.94 -0.70 8.38
C VAL A 50 2.33 -2.07 7.83
N VAL A 51 2.43 -2.20 6.52
CA VAL A 51 2.77 -3.47 5.85
C VAL A 51 4.16 -3.38 5.25
N ASP A 52 5.05 -4.25 5.65
CA ASP A 52 6.39 -4.41 5.08
C ASP A 52 6.98 -5.75 5.55
N GLN A 53 7.64 -6.49 4.65
CA GLN A 53 8.24 -7.79 4.96
C GLN A 53 9.75 -7.75 5.19
N ASP A 54 10.39 -6.61 4.96
CA ASP A 54 11.84 -6.49 4.96
C ASP A 54 12.42 -6.23 6.34
N ASP A 55 13.72 -6.47 6.45
CA ASP A 55 14.54 -6.03 7.57
C ASP A 55 15.20 -4.67 7.28
N ILE A 56 15.53 -3.96 8.36
CA ILE A 56 16.23 -2.69 8.30
C ILE A 56 17.71 -2.95 7.95
N ALA A 57 18.16 -2.40 6.82
CA ALA A 57 19.54 -2.45 6.38
C ALA A 57 20.27 -1.11 6.65
N PRO A 58 21.61 -1.11 6.81
CA PRO A 58 22.38 0.13 6.97
C PRO A 58 22.11 1.18 5.91
N SER A 59 21.90 0.76 4.65
CA SER A 59 21.58 1.66 3.53
C SER A 59 20.24 2.36 3.65
N ASN A 60 19.34 1.92 4.54
CA ASN A 60 18.06 2.59 4.78
C ASN A 60 18.23 3.87 5.60
N LEU A 61 19.20 3.91 6.51
CA LEU A 61 19.35 4.97 7.52
C LEU A 61 19.58 6.36 6.95
N SER A 62 20.12 6.46 5.74
CA SER A 62 20.36 7.76 5.09
C SER A 62 19.07 8.45 4.61
N ARG A 63 17.94 7.74 4.57
CA ARG A 63 16.68 8.24 4.00
C ARG A 63 15.40 7.83 4.76
N THR A 64 15.55 7.33 5.99
CA THR A 64 14.42 6.94 6.85
C THR A 64 14.47 7.68 8.17
N VAL A 65 13.43 8.43 8.50
CA VAL A 65 13.38 9.29 9.69
C VAL A 65 13.03 8.53 10.97
N LEU A 66 12.37 7.38 10.85
CA LEU A 66 11.92 6.58 11.99
C LEU A 66 12.96 5.56 12.47
N PHE A 67 13.96 5.22 11.65
CA PHE A 67 14.93 4.18 11.96
C PHE A 67 16.22 4.75 12.52
N GLN A 68 16.85 4.00 13.42
CA GLN A 68 18.12 4.33 14.08
C GLN A 68 19.14 3.21 13.82
N PRO A 69 20.45 3.45 14.01
CA PRO A 69 21.48 2.42 13.87
C PRO A 69 21.23 1.16 14.71
N SER A 70 20.64 1.31 15.90
CA SER A 70 20.27 0.20 16.78
C SER A 70 19.13 -0.67 16.26
N ASP A 71 18.42 -0.24 15.20
CA ASP A 71 17.29 -0.97 14.63
C ASP A 71 17.72 -1.88 13.46
N ILE A 72 19.00 -1.86 13.04
CA ILE A 72 19.51 -2.70 11.95
C ILE A 72 19.23 -4.18 12.25
N GLY A 73 18.68 -4.90 11.27
CA GLY A 73 18.29 -6.29 11.38
C GLY A 73 16.92 -6.54 12.01
N ARG A 74 16.23 -5.51 12.49
CA ARG A 74 14.84 -5.60 12.96
C ARG A 74 13.88 -5.44 11.77
N ARG A 75 12.69 -6.00 11.91
CA ARG A 75 11.63 -5.90 10.88
C ARG A 75 11.16 -4.46 10.71
N LYS A 76 11.16 -3.96 9.45
CA LYS A 76 10.77 -2.58 9.11
C LYS A 76 9.38 -2.24 9.61
N ALA A 77 8.37 -3.10 9.36
CA ALA A 77 7.00 -2.84 9.78
C ALA A 77 6.88 -2.65 11.29
N LYS A 78 7.57 -3.47 12.08
CA LYS A 78 7.53 -3.41 13.56
C LYS A 78 8.13 -2.12 14.09
N VAL A 79 9.33 -1.78 13.64
CA VAL A 79 10.02 -0.56 14.10
C VAL A 79 9.27 0.69 13.65
N ALA A 80 8.81 0.72 12.38
CA ALA A 80 8.04 1.83 11.87
C ALA A 80 6.76 2.05 12.69
N ALA A 81 6.03 0.98 13.02
CA ALA A 81 4.83 1.07 13.84
C ALA A 81 5.12 1.56 15.26
N GLU A 82 6.15 1.03 15.93
CA GLU A 82 6.58 1.46 17.28
C GLU A 82 6.93 2.96 17.32
N ARG A 83 7.73 3.42 16.36
CA ARG A 83 8.17 4.82 16.29
C ARG A 83 7.02 5.77 15.91
N THR A 84 6.17 5.34 14.98
CA THR A 84 4.97 6.11 14.60
C THR A 84 4.00 6.22 15.77
N GLN A 85 3.79 5.14 16.52
CA GLN A 85 2.96 5.14 17.72
C GLN A 85 3.47 6.18 18.76
N ALA A 86 4.78 6.29 18.92
CA ALA A 86 5.39 7.27 19.82
C ALA A 86 5.22 8.73 19.34
N LEU A 87 5.01 8.95 18.03
CA LEU A 87 4.74 10.27 17.47
C LEU A 87 3.27 10.67 17.60
N CYS A 88 2.35 9.73 17.79
CA CYS A 88 0.93 10.04 17.95
C CYS A 88 0.72 10.87 19.23
N ARG A 89 0.28 12.12 19.07
CA ARG A 89 0.08 13.07 20.18
C ARG A 89 -1.21 12.84 20.93
N ASP A 90 -2.15 12.18 20.31
CA ASP A 90 -3.45 11.85 20.86
C ASP A 90 -3.40 10.41 21.44
N ASN A 91 -3.67 10.26 22.74
CA ASN A 91 -3.54 9.00 23.49
C ASN A 91 -4.44 7.83 23.01
N GLY A 92 -5.17 8.01 21.90
CA GLY A 92 -6.03 6.99 21.31
C GLY A 92 -5.51 6.34 20.02
N GLY A 93 -4.28 6.64 19.58
CA GLY A 93 -3.73 6.10 18.33
C GLY A 93 -3.37 4.61 18.44
N THR A 94 -3.61 3.86 17.38
CA THR A 94 -3.21 2.45 17.24
C THR A 94 -2.49 2.26 15.92
N VAL A 95 -1.19 2.02 15.97
CA VAL A 95 -0.37 1.70 14.80
C VAL A 95 0.00 0.23 14.86
N ARG A 96 -0.52 -0.55 13.91
CA ARG A 96 -0.33 -2.00 13.87
C ARG A 96 0.68 -2.38 12.80
N PRO A 97 1.74 -3.12 13.13
CA PRO A 97 2.61 -3.72 12.13
C PRO A 97 1.98 -4.97 11.55
N LEU A 98 2.17 -5.16 10.27
CA LEU A 98 1.92 -6.41 9.57
C LEU A 98 3.19 -6.79 8.81
N ASP A 99 3.96 -7.69 9.43
CA ASP A 99 5.19 -8.25 8.90
C ASP A 99 4.81 -9.36 7.92
N ALA A 100 4.53 -8.99 6.67
CA ALA A 100 3.93 -9.87 5.69
C ALA A 100 4.26 -9.42 4.26
N ASP A 101 4.33 -10.39 3.35
CA ASP A 101 4.36 -10.13 1.92
C ASP A 101 2.95 -9.67 1.47
N LEU A 102 2.90 -8.48 0.89
CA LEU A 102 1.63 -7.89 0.43
C LEU A 102 0.90 -8.78 -0.60
N VAL A 103 1.67 -9.40 -1.49
CA VAL A 103 1.14 -10.18 -2.61
C VAL A 103 0.62 -11.54 -2.14
N TRP A 104 1.31 -12.13 -1.15
CA TRP A 104 1.12 -13.53 -0.83
C TRP A 104 0.43 -13.79 0.52
N ASP A 105 0.57 -12.89 1.47
CA ASP A 105 0.12 -13.15 2.84
C ASP A 105 -1.12 -12.34 3.23
N ILE A 106 -1.54 -11.37 2.38
CA ILE A 106 -2.61 -10.44 2.73
C ILE A 106 -3.85 -10.68 1.87
N GLY A 107 -4.90 -11.20 2.49
CA GLY A 107 -6.19 -11.39 1.84
C GLY A 107 -7.01 -10.10 1.70
N LEU A 108 -7.96 -10.10 0.75
CA LEU A 108 -8.83 -8.95 0.45
C LEU A 108 -9.63 -8.44 1.66
N GLY A 109 -9.87 -9.28 2.67
CA GLY A 109 -10.54 -8.88 3.90
C GLY A 109 -9.79 -7.81 4.71
N VAL A 110 -8.46 -7.72 4.59
CA VAL A 110 -7.66 -6.67 5.23
C VAL A 110 -7.91 -5.33 4.51
N PHE A 111 -7.88 -5.34 3.18
CA PHE A 111 -8.13 -4.16 2.36
C PHE A 111 -9.53 -3.56 2.56
N ARG A 112 -10.54 -4.39 2.80
CA ARG A 112 -11.92 -3.93 3.06
C ARG A 112 -12.10 -3.18 4.39
N ARG A 113 -11.12 -3.24 5.28
CA ARG A 113 -11.21 -2.65 6.64
C ARG A 113 -10.51 -1.31 6.77
N VAL A 114 -10.08 -0.73 5.66
CA VAL A 114 -9.42 0.58 5.62
C VAL A 114 -10.18 1.54 4.72
N ASP A 115 -9.99 2.84 4.92
CA ASP A 115 -10.67 3.89 4.16
C ASP A 115 -9.81 4.37 2.98
N VAL A 116 -8.49 4.22 3.08
CA VAL A 116 -7.53 4.60 2.03
C VAL A 116 -6.24 3.79 2.18
N ILE A 117 -5.61 3.49 1.04
CA ILE A 117 -4.33 2.79 0.97
C ILE A 117 -3.28 3.75 0.42
N LEU A 118 -2.13 3.86 1.10
CA LEU A 118 -0.97 4.62 0.65
C LEU A 118 0.13 3.65 0.20
N GLY A 119 0.36 3.60 -1.11
CA GLY A 119 1.40 2.78 -1.72
C GLY A 119 2.74 3.49 -1.69
N CYS A 120 3.67 2.99 -0.86
CA CYS A 120 5.03 3.49 -0.67
C CYS A 120 6.07 2.45 -1.10
N VAL A 121 5.73 1.66 -2.12
CA VAL A 121 6.52 0.53 -2.62
C VAL A 121 7.41 0.93 -3.80
N ASP A 122 8.48 0.20 -4.02
CA ASP A 122 9.50 0.46 -5.04
C ASP A 122 9.44 -0.48 -6.25
N ASN A 123 8.49 -1.41 -6.28
CA ASN A 123 8.34 -2.38 -7.36
C ASN A 123 6.90 -2.43 -7.90
N ASP A 124 6.77 -2.84 -9.17
CA ASP A 124 5.48 -2.83 -9.87
C ASP A 124 4.59 -4.00 -9.48
N GLU A 125 5.15 -5.12 -9.01
CA GLU A 125 4.36 -6.24 -8.52
C GLU A 125 3.48 -5.85 -7.33
N ALA A 126 4.07 -5.19 -6.34
CA ALA A 126 3.33 -4.69 -5.19
C ALA A 126 2.30 -3.62 -5.61
N ARG A 127 2.62 -2.75 -6.57
CA ARG A 127 1.66 -1.76 -7.11
C ARG A 127 0.48 -2.43 -7.80
N LEU A 128 0.73 -3.47 -8.60
CA LEU A 128 -0.31 -4.27 -9.26
C LEU A 128 -1.20 -4.97 -8.23
N ALA A 129 -0.60 -5.55 -7.18
CA ALA A 129 -1.34 -6.20 -6.11
C ALA A 129 -2.24 -5.21 -5.34
N ILE A 130 -1.70 -4.02 -4.97
CA ILE A 130 -2.51 -2.96 -4.36
C ILE A 130 -3.66 -2.55 -5.29
N ASN A 131 -3.36 -2.29 -6.56
CA ASN A 131 -4.34 -1.85 -7.55
C ASN A 131 -5.50 -2.83 -7.68
N ARG A 132 -5.20 -4.12 -7.86
CA ARG A 132 -6.21 -5.18 -7.99
C ARG A 132 -7.03 -5.34 -6.72
N ALA A 133 -6.38 -5.37 -5.55
CA ALA A 133 -7.07 -5.46 -4.27
C ALA A 133 -7.97 -4.23 -4.03
N ALA A 134 -7.45 -3.02 -4.22
CA ALA A 134 -8.19 -1.77 -4.07
C ALA A 134 -9.43 -1.71 -4.97
N ARG A 135 -9.27 -2.08 -6.26
CA ARG A 135 -10.39 -2.16 -7.22
C ARG A 135 -11.41 -3.21 -6.84
N ALA A 136 -10.96 -4.41 -6.46
CA ALA A 136 -11.84 -5.51 -6.07
C ALA A 136 -12.76 -5.13 -4.89
N VAL A 137 -12.23 -4.39 -3.92
CA VAL A 137 -12.97 -4.00 -2.71
C VAL A 137 -13.55 -2.59 -2.74
N GLY A 138 -13.26 -1.80 -3.78
CA GLY A 138 -13.80 -0.44 -3.94
C GLY A 138 -13.14 0.62 -3.06
N ILE A 139 -11.89 0.45 -2.64
CA ILE A 139 -11.17 1.39 -1.77
C ILE A 139 -10.22 2.28 -2.59
N PRO A 140 -10.18 3.59 -2.38
CA PRO A 140 -9.22 4.46 -3.04
C PRO A 140 -7.80 4.17 -2.56
N TRP A 141 -6.82 4.31 -3.48
CA TRP A 141 -5.43 4.22 -3.12
C TRP A 141 -4.59 5.29 -3.80
N ILE A 142 -3.51 5.68 -3.15
CA ILE A 142 -2.63 6.73 -3.61
C ILE A 142 -1.22 6.15 -3.77
N ASN A 143 -0.78 6.05 -5.02
CA ASN A 143 0.54 5.58 -5.38
C ASN A 143 1.54 6.73 -5.25
N ALA A 144 2.67 6.47 -4.62
CA ALA A 144 3.83 7.36 -4.65
C ALA A 144 5.04 6.62 -5.21
N GLY A 145 5.82 7.33 -6.00
CA GLY A 145 7.06 6.83 -6.57
C GLY A 145 8.10 7.93 -6.62
N MET A 146 9.38 7.55 -6.53
CA MET A 146 10.48 8.50 -6.62
C MET A 146 11.69 7.88 -7.32
N HIS A 147 12.43 8.73 -8.00
CA HIS A 147 13.69 8.40 -8.64
C HIS A 147 14.58 9.65 -8.64
N GLU A 148 15.78 9.55 -8.05
CA GLU A 148 16.69 10.68 -7.87
C GLU A 148 16.00 11.89 -7.21
N LEU A 149 15.90 13.03 -7.92
CA LEU A 149 15.21 14.23 -7.47
C LEU A 149 13.78 14.37 -8.02
N THR A 150 13.25 13.32 -8.65
CA THR A 150 11.90 13.31 -9.20
C THR A 150 10.97 12.50 -8.31
N GLY A 151 9.85 13.09 -7.94
CA GLY A 151 8.76 12.43 -7.22
C GLY A 151 7.47 12.41 -8.02
N SER A 152 6.65 11.37 -7.84
CA SER A 152 5.34 11.32 -8.47
C SER A 152 4.28 10.77 -7.51
N VAL A 153 3.07 11.31 -7.63
CA VAL A 153 1.90 10.87 -6.87
C VAL A 153 0.71 10.71 -7.82
N THR A 154 -0.03 9.62 -7.64
CA THR A 154 -1.24 9.35 -8.43
C THR A 154 -2.32 8.82 -7.50
N SER A 155 -3.47 9.46 -7.49
CA SER A 155 -4.66 9.00 -6.77
C SER A 155 -5.51 8.13 -7.70
N PHE A 156 -5.88 6.94 -7.24
CA PHE A 156 -6.76 6.02 -7.94
C PHE A 156 -8.06 5.83 -7.14
N SER A 157 -9.18 5.96 -7.84
CA SER A 157 -10.48 5.59 -7.27
C SER A 157 -10.59 4.07 -7.22
N GLY A 158 -11.01 3.52 -6.10
CA GLY A 158 -11.35 2.09 -6.04
C GLY A 158 -12.55 1.71 -6.92
N GLU A 159 -13.30 2.67 -7.44
CA GLU A 159 -14.59 2.41 -8.09
C GLU A 159 -14.60 2.66 -9.59
N ALA A 160 -14.05 3.76 -10.05
CA ALA A 160 -14.18 4.21 -11.44
C ALA A 160 -12.89 4.84 -11.99
N GLY A 161 -12.84 5.08 -13.29
CA GLY A 161 -11.74 5.76 -13.97
C GLY A 161 -10.51 4.88 -14.19
N ALA A 162 -9.43 5.52 -14.66
CA ALA A 162 -8.16 4.86 -14.90
C ALA A 162 -7.60 4.24 -13.61
N CYS A 163 -7.07 3.03 -13.71
CA CYS A 163 -6.35 2.36 -12.65
C CYS A 163 -4.85 2.28 -12.99
N PHE A 164 -4.04 1.74 -12.08
CA PHE A 164 -2.60 1.61 -12.33
C PHE A 164 -2.32 0.74 -13.56
N GLU A 165 -3.05 -0.37 -13.74
CA GLU A 165 -2.87 -1.28 -14.88
C GLU A 165 -3.27 -0.68 -16.23
N CYS A 166 -4.14 0.33 -16.26
CA CYS A 166 -4.42 1.06 -17.50
C CYS A 166 -3.20 1.83 -18.05
N ALA A 167 -2.22 2.12 -17.20
CA ALA A 167 -1.06 2.95 -17.53
C ALA A 167 0.25 2.15 -17.65
N VAL A 168 0.20 0.82 -17.53
CA VAL A 168 1.35 -0.08 -17.70
C VAL A 168 1.17 -0.93 -18.94
N THR A 169 2.29 -1.32 -19.56
CA THR A 169 2.25 -2.18 -20.74
C THR A 169 1.96 -3.64 -20.36
N PRO A 170 1.38 -4.46 -21.27
CA PRO A 170 1.21 -5.88 -21.03
C PRO A 170 2.52 -6.60 -20.66
N ASP A 171 3.65 -6.18 -21.25
CA ASP A 171 4.96 -6.75 -20.94
C ASP A 171 5.40 -6.44 -19.50
N GLN A 172 5.14 -5.24 -19.00
CA GLN A 172 5.41 -4.88 -17.60
C GLN A 172 4.54 -5.70 -16.62
N VAL A 173 3.28 -5.94 -16.98
CA VAL A 173 2.40 -6.81 -16.19
C VAL A 173 2.91 -8.24 -16.19
N ALA A 174 3.29 -8.77 -17.38
CA ALA A 174 3.82 -10.11 -17.53
C ALA A 174 5.14 -10.29 -16.76
N ASP A 175 6.06 -9.31 -16.83
CA ASP A 175 7.32 -9.34 -16.11
C ASP A 175 7.11 -9.33 -14.58
N ALA A 176 6.22 -8.50 -14.08
CA ALA A 176 5.87 -8.48 -12.67
C ALA A 176 5.24 -9.81 -12.18
N GLN A 177 4.49 -10.49 -13.04
CA GLN A 177 3.88 -11.80 -12.74
C GLN A 177 4.85 -12.98 -12.91
N SER A 178 5.81 -12.88 -13.83
CA SER A 178 6.75 -13.97 -14.17
C SER A 178 7.79 -14.27 -13.08
N ARG A 179 7.85 -13.46 -12.05
CA ARG A 179 8.84 -13.56 -10.96
C ARG A 179 8.92 -14.93 -10.30
N TYR A 180 7.91 -15.74 -10.44
CA TYR A 180 7.79 -17.03 -9.78
C TYR A 180 7.81 -18.24 -10.74
N ASP A 181 7.94 -18.00 -12.04
CA ASP A 181 7.82 -19.08 -13.03
C ASP A 181 9.12 -19.85 -13.32
N SER A 182 10.31 -19.33 -12.97
CA SER A 182 11.55 -20.10 -13.10
C SER A 182 12.69 -19.68 -12.15
N CYS A 183 13.49 -20.67 -11.69
CA CYS A 183 14.70 -20.45 -10.90
C CYS A 183 15.76 -19.60 -11.63
N GLU A 184 15.78 -19.61 -12.96
CA GLU A 184 16.68 -18.83 -13.81
C GLU A 184 16.38 -17.33 -13.76
N GLN A 185 15.09 -16.97 -13.73
CA GLN A 185 14.64 -15.57 -13.61
C GLN A 185 14.92 -15.01 -12.21
N VAL A 186 14.74 -15.82 -11.17
CA VAL A 186 15.14 -15.47 -9.80
C VAL A 186 16.64 -15.16 -9.75
N ARG A 187 17.48 -16.00 -10.40
CA ARG A 187 18.92 -15.81 -10.43
C ARG A 187 19.34 -14.55 -11.18
N ARG A 188 18.75 -14.23 -12.33
CA ARG A 188 19.03 -12.99 -13.08
C ARG A 188 18.71 -11.76 -12.27
N ARG A 189 17.69 -11.80 -11.44
CA ARG A 189 17.25 -10.70 -10.61
C ARG A 189 18.24 -10.36 -9.49
N TYR A 190 18.81 -11.37 -8.81
CA TYR A 190 19.87 -11.14 -7.81
C TYR A 190 21.15 -10.55 -8.42
N LEU A 191 21.32 -10.64 -9.74
CA LEU A 191 22.45 -10.05 -10.47
C LEU A 191 22.17 -8.63 -11.00
N VAL A 192 20.93 -8.18 -11.06
CA VAL A 192 20.50 -6.90 -11.67
C VAL A 192 19.59 -6.09 -10.72
N GLU A 193 19.73 -6.23 -9.40
CA GLU A 193 19.14 -5.24 -8.48
C GLU A 193 19.88 -3.90 -8.62
N GLU A 194 19.58 -3.17 -9.68
CA GLU A 194 19.83 -1.73 -9.74
C GLU A 194 18.94 -1.08 -8.68
N ARG A 195 19.49 -0.87 -7.49
CA ARG A 195 18.83 -0.08 -6.45
C ARG A 195 18.66 1.34 -6.99
N LEU A 196 17.43 1.73 -7.24
CA LEU A 196 17.11 3.07 -7.70
C LEU A 196 17.73 4.11 -6.75
N PRO A 197 18.51 5.08 -7.26
CA PRO A 197 19.06 6.14 -6.43
C PRO A 197 17.94 6.99 -5.86
N THR A 198 17.92 7.11 -4.53
CA THR A 198 16.87 7.83 -3.81
C THR A 198 17.50 8.63 -2.67
N ILE A 199 16.97 9.83 -2.43
CA ILE A 199 17.41 10.70 -1.34
C ILE A 199 16.25 11.08 -0.42
N GLN A 200 16.57 11.43 0.81
CA GLN A 200 15.59 11.77 1.84
C GLN A 200 14.70 12.97 1.45
N VAL A 201 15.27 14.01 0.84
CA VAL A 201 14.51 15.21 0.45
C VAL A 201 13.40 14.89 -0.56
N THR A 202 13.68 14.04 -1.53
CA THR A 202 12.66 13.60 -2.51
C THR A 202 11.58 12.77 -1.85
N SER A 203 11.95 11.89 -0.89
CA SER A 203 10.96 11.10 -0.16
C SER A 203 10.05 11.96 0.72
N ALA A 204 10.60 12.96 1.40
CA ALA A 204 9.83 13.87 2.23
C ALA A 204 8.82 14.68 1.40
N LEU A 205 9.26 15.24 0.26
CA LEU A 205 8.39 16.01 -0.62
C LEU A 205 7.29 15.15 -1.26
N THR A 206 7.66 14.00 -1.79
CA THR A 206 6.71 13.08 -2.43
C THR A 206 5.68 12.54 -1.43
N SER A 207 6.12 12.19 -0.23
CA SER A 207 5.24 11.77 0.87
C SER A 207 4.29 12.88 1.30
N ALA A 208 4.76 14.13 1.38
CA ALA A 208 3.89 15.27 1.72
C ALA A 208 2.76 15.42 0.68
N LEU A 209 3.07 15.31 -0.61
CA LEU A 209 2.07 15.34 -1.68
C LEU A 209 1.11 14.13 -1.58
N GLN A 210 1.63 12.92 -1.31
CA GLN A 210 0.80 11.72 -1.12
C GLN A 210 -0.19 11.88 0.04
N VAL A 211 0.29 12.37 1.16
CA VAL A 211 -0.58 12.59 2.35
C VAL A 211 -1.59 13.69 2.09
N GLN A 212 -1.23 14.74 1.35
CA GLN A 212 -2.18 15.78 0.95
C GLN A 212 -3.33 15.22 0.11
N GLU A 213 -3.05 14.31 -0.85
CA GLU A 213 -4.10 13.60 -1.59
C GLU A 213 -4.96 12.73 -0.68
N ALA A 214 -4.35 12.03 0.31
CA ALA A 214 -5.10 11.25 1.29
C ALA A 214 -6.04 12.11 2.13
N LEU A 215 -5.60 13.29 2.55
CA LEU A 215 -6.44 14.25 3.27
C LEU A 215 -7.65 14.67 2.44
N LYS A 216 -7.47 14.95 1.15
CA LYS A 216 -8.59 15.28 0.25
C LYS A 216 -9.58 14.13 0.13
N VAL A 217 -9.10 12.90 -0.06
CA VAL A 217 -9.96 11.70 -0.10
C VAL A 217 -10.78 11.57 1.19
N LEU A 218 -10.12 11.65 2.35
CA LEU A 218 -10.77 11.46 3.65
C LEU A 218 -11.79 12.57 3.97
N HIS A 219 -11.49 13.81 3.63
CA HIS A 219 -12.39 14.96 3.84
C HIS A 219 -13.44 15.11 2.74
N ARG A 220 -13.41 14.26 1.71
CA ARG A 220 -14.29 14.32 0.52
C ARG A 220 -14.13 15.62 -0.27
N GLU A 221 -12.92 16.16 -0.25
CA GLU A 221 -12.54 17.28 -1.11
C GLU A 221 -12.30 16.80 -2.57
N PRO A 222 -12.32 17.69 -3.56
CA PRO A 222 -12.08 17.31 -4.96
C PRO A 222 -10.73 16.64 -5.18
N VAL A 223 -10.74 15.44 -5.76
CA VAL A 223 -9.54 14.66 -6.13
C VAL A 223 -9.57 14.36 -7.62
N ASN A 224 -8.47 14.63 -8.30
CA ASN A 224 -8.31 14.27 -9.71
C ASN A 224 -7.82 12.82 -9.83
N PHE A 225 -8.72 11.86 -9.73
CA PHE A 225 -8.38 10.46 -9.89
C PHE A 225 -7.87 10.16 -11.31
N GLY A 226 -6.82 9.34 -11.40
CA GLY A 226 -6.18 8.99 -12.66
C GLY A 226 -5.25 10.09 -13.20
N VAL A 227 -4.99 11.15 -12.44
CA VAL A 227 -3.97 12.16 -12.78
C VAL A 227 -2.70 11.86 -12.00
N ARG A 228 -1.58 11.73 -12.73
CA ARG A 228 -0.24 11.61 -12.14
C ARG A 228 0.37 13.01 -12.01
N TYR A 229 0.64 13.41 -10.79
CA TYR A 229 1.42 14.59 -10.49
C TYR A 229 2.90 14.23 -10.41
N VAL A 230 3.74 14.93 -11.14
CA VAL A 230 5.20 14.72 -11.18
C VAL A 230 5.90 15.99 -10.78
N TYR A 231 6.74 15.91 -9.76
CA TYR A 231 7.66 16.96 -9.37
C TYR A 231 9.08 16.62 -9.83
N ASN A 232 9.74 17.54 -10.50
CA ASN A 232 11.14 17.42 -10.90
C ASN A 232 11.99 18.42 -10.09
N GLY A 233 12.82 17.91 -9.19
CA GLY A 233 13.64 18.72 -8.29
C GLY A 233 14.80 19.46 -8.94
N LEU A 234 15.25 19.02 -10.13
CA LEU A 234 16.30 19.75 -10.88
C LEU A 234 15.76 21.01 -11.53
N THR A 235 14.54 20.97 -12.05
CA THR A 235 13.93 22.09 -12.78
C THR A 235 12.90 22.85 -11.97
N HIS A 236 12.54 22.33 -10.76
CA HIS A 236 11.40 22.78 -9.97
C HIS A 236 10.06 22.75 -10.75
N GLY A 237 10.00 21.92 -11.80
CA GLY A 237 8.79 21.72 -12.59
C GLY A 237 7.78 20.86 -11.84
N PHE A 238 6.49 21.21 -11.99
CA PHE A 238 5.38 20.43 -11.49
C PHE A 238 4.40 20.18 -12.64
N HIS A 239 4.16 18.90 -12.96
CA HIS A 239 3.36 18.50 -14.12
C HIS A 239 2.21 17.59 -13.69
N ALA A 240 1.05 17.79 -14.31
CA ALA A 240 -0.11 16.92 -14.18
C ALA A 240 -0.29 16.15 -15.49
N ILE A 241 -0.31 14.82 -15.41
CA ILE A 241 -0.41 13.92 -16.57
C ILE A 241 -1.64 13.06 -16.39
N GLN A 242 -2.62 13.22 -17.29
CA GLN A 242 -3.81 12.35 -17.29
C GLN A 242 -3.41 10.95 -17.76
N LEU A 243 -3.70 9.94 -16.95
CA LEU A 243 -3.48 8.55 -17.34
C LEU A 243 -4.55 8.08 -18.33
N PRO A 244 -4.18 7.19 -19.27
CA PRO A 244 -5.14 6.60 -20.18
C PRO A 244 -6.14 5.73 -19.39
N TYR A 245 -7.38 5.70 -19.84
CA TYR A 245 -8.39 4.78 -19.33
C TYR A 245 -8.63 3.69 -20.37
N ASP A 246 -8.45 2.42 -19.95
CA ASP A 246 -8.79 1.27 -20.78
C ASP A 246 -10.08 0.62 -20.25
N PRO A 247 -11.20 0.69 -20.98
CA PRO A 247 -12.45 0.07 -20.57
C PRO A 247 -12.40 -1.47 -20.54
N HIS A 248 -11.41 -2.08 -21.20
CA HIS A 248 -11.20 -3.53 -21.24
C HIS A 248 -10.14 -4.02 -20.26
N CYS A 249 -9.61 -3.14 -19.41
CA CYS A 249 -8.60 -3.49 -18.41
C CYS A 249 -9.12 -4.57 -17.45
N LEU A 250 -8.40 -5.67 -17.35
CA LEU A 250 -8.78 -6.83 -16.51
C LEU A 250 -8.80 -6.52 -15.01
N ALA A 251 -8.09 -5.48 -14.58
CA ALA A 251 -8.06 -5.04 -13.18
C ALA A 251 -9.33 -4.30 -12.71
N HIS A 252 -10.29 -4.03 -13.60
CA HIS A 252 -11.52 -3.32 -13.27
C HIS A 252 -12.60 -4.20 -12.63
N GLY A 253 -12.30 -5.49 -12.37
CA GLY A 253 -13.21 -6.38 -11.67
C GLY A 253 -13.50 -5.94 -10.24
N ARG A 254 -14.78 -5.98 -9.85
CA ARG A 254 -15.20 -5.76 -8.45
C ARG A 254 -15.79 -7.02 -7.87
N LEU A 255 -15.55 -7.24 -6.59
CA LEU A 255 -16.26 -8.27 -5.86
C LEU A 255 -17.75 -7.88 -5.76
N GLY A 256 -18.61 -8.88 -5.90
CA GLY A 256 -20.03 -8.76 -5.60
C GLY A 256 -20.28 -8.68 -4.08
N SER A 257 -21.42 -9.19 -3.64
CA SER A 257 -21.70 -9.35 -2.22
C SER A 257 -20.67 -10.28 -1.58
N VAL A 258 -20.10 -9.83 -0.45
CA VAL A 258 -19.12 -10.61 0.32
C VAL A 258 -19.77 -11.14 1.58
N VAL A 259 -19.65 -12.43 1.81
CA VAL A 259 -20.15 -13.11 3.01
C VAL A 259 -18.96 -13.40 3.92
N GLU A 260 -19.03 -13.01 5.17
CA GLU A 260 -18.06 -13.41 6.20
C GLU A 260 -18.42 -14.80 6.73
N LEU A 261 -17.47 -15.71 6.68
CA LEU A 261 -17.63 -17.06 7.18
C LEU A 261 -16.93 -17.22 8.53
N PRO A 262 -17.45 -18.05 9.45
CA PRO A 262 -16.88 -18.26 10.79
C PRO A 262 -15.67 -19.19 10.75
N ILE A 263 -14.67 -18.88 9.90
CA ILE A 263 -13.42 -19.62 9.76
C ILE A 263 -12.22 -18.69 9.95
N GLY A 264 -11.24 -19.13 10.73
CA GLY A 264 -9.99 -18.40 10.92
C GLY A 264 -8.91 -18.76 9.90
N ALA A 265 -7.82 -18.00 9.91
CA ALA A 265 -6.67 -18.23 9.02
C ALA A 265 -5.97 -19.60 9.26
N ASP A 266 -6.14 -20.18 10.45
CA ASP A 266 -5.56 -21.48 10.82
C ASP A 266 -6.41 -22.68 10.40
N ALA A 267 -7.55 -22.45 9.75
CA ALA A 267 -8.43 -23.50 9.30
C ALA A 267 -7.77 -24.34 8.19
N SER A 268 -7.86 -25.66 8.30
CA SER A 268 -7.43 -26.54 7.22
C SER A 268 -8.34 -26.38 5.99
N LEU A 269 -7.83 -26.74 4.82
CA LEU A 269 -8.61 -26.70 3.57
C LEU A 269 -9.90 -27.55 3.70
N ARG A 270 -9.86 -28.68 4.41
CA ARG A 270 -11.03 -29.51 4.68
C ARG A 270 -12.09 -28.74 5.47
N GLN A 271 -11.72 -28.14 6.60
CA GLN A 271 -12.62 -27.31 7.41
C GLN A 271 -13.20 -26.15 6.60
N THR A 272 -12.38 -25.51 5.76
CA THR A 272 -12.83 -24.43 4.86
C THR A 272 -13.89 -24.94 3.89
N LEU A 273 -13.65 -26.08 3.24
CA LEU A 273 -14.62 -26.69 2.31
C LEU A 273 -15.92 -27.08 3.02
N ASP A 274 -15.84 -27.68 4.20
CA ASP A 274 -17.03 -28.10 4.98
C ASP A 274 -17.90 -26.87 5.33
N VAL A 275 -17.30 -25.74 5.73
CA VAL A 275 -18.02 -24.49 6.02
C VAL A 275 -18.61 -23.88 4.74
N LEU A 276 -17.87 -23.90 3.64
CA LEU A 276 -18.35 -23.40 2.34
C LEU A 276 -19.53 -24.24 1.83
N GLU A 277 -19.44 -25.57 1.89
CA GLU A 277 -20.53 -26.46 1.49
C GLU A 277 -21.76 -26.31 2.38
N ALA A 278 -21.57 -26.12 3.68
CA ALA A 278 -22.67 -25.86 4.61
C ALA A 278 -23.40 -24.53 4.31
N HIS A 279 -22.67 -23.52 3.82
CA HIS A 279 -23.22 -22.19 3.55
C HIS A 279 -23.80 -22.06 2.13
N PHE A 280 -23.11 -22.59 1.12
CA PHE A 280 -23.45 -22.41 -0.30
C PHE A 280 -24.01 -23.67 -0.99
N GLY A 281 -24.04 -24.81 -0.30
CA GLY A 281 -24.45 -26.10 -0.86
C GLY A 281 -23.28 -26.91 -1.43
N HIS A 282 -23.57 -28.14 -1.85
CA HIS A 282 -22.57 -29.04 -2.41
C HIS A 282 -22.05 -28.55 -3.79
N GLY A 283 -20.82 -28.90 -4.11
CA GLY A 283 -20.19 -28.58 -5.39
C GLY A 283 -19.48 -27.24 -5.44
N VAL A 284 -19.17 -26.66 -4.29
CA VAL A 284 -18.40 -25.42 -4.20
C VAL A 284 -16.98 -25.61 -4.77
N THR A 285 -16.57 -24.68 -5.63
CA THR A 285 -15.20 -24.63 -6.15
C THR A 285 -14.43 -23.50 -5.47
N VAL A 286 -13.27 -23.83 -4.91
CA VAL A 286 -12.36 -22.83 -4.34
C VAL A 286 -11.28 -22.48 -5.35
N HIS A 287 -11.21 -21.21 -5.73
CA HIS A 287 -10.12 -20.70 -6.55
C HIS A 287 -9.02 -20.15 -5.64
N LEU A 288 -7.80 -20.61 -5.84
CA LEU A 288 -6.63 -20.20 -5.09
C LEU A 288 -5.75 -19.34 -6.00
N ASP A 289 -5.21 -18.25 -5.47
CA ASP A 289 -4.36 -17.32 -6.21
C ASP A 289 -3.00 -17.92 -6.59
N ARG A 290 -2.67 -19.10 -6.03
CA ARG A 290 -1.38 -19.76 -6.21
C ARG A 290 -1.54 -21.14 -6.82
N ARG A 291 -0.53 -21.55 -7.61
CA ARG A 291 -0.34 -22.94 -8.00
C ARG A 291 0.24 -23.71 -6.82
N TYR A 292 -0.47 -24.68 -6.30
CA TYR A 292 0.02 -25.58 -5.24
C TYR A 292 0.67 -26.81 -5.84
N ILE A 293 1.84 -27.18 -5.29
CA ILE A 293 2.46 -28.45 -5.61
C ILE A 293 1.68 -29.53 -4.88
N ARG A 294 0.89 -30.32 -5.63
CA ARG A 294 0.06 -31.39 -5.09
C ARG A 294 0.88 -32.61 -4.65
N ARG A 295 2.04 -32.84 -5.26
CA ARG A 295 2.93 -33.97 -4.97
C ARG A 295 4.35 -33.70 -5.49
N ILE A 296 5.35 -33.92 -4.65
CA ILE A 296 6.75 -34.04 -5.06
C ILE A 296 7.09 -35.51 -5.01
N GLY A 297 7.45 -36.13 -6.15
CA GLY A 297 7.96 -37.46 -6.24
C GLY A 297 9.44 -37.43 -6.59
N CYS A 298 10.31 -38.06 -5.80
CA CYS A 298 11.64 -38.44 -6.25
C CYS A 298 11.52 -39.63 -7.20
N ARG A 299 12.13 -39.56 -8.38
CA ARG A 299 12.35 -40.73 -9.25
C ARG A 299 13.71 -41.31 -8.93
#